data_40669b635d377731dbeaec7a44acb330
#
_entry.id   40669b635d377731dbeaec7a44acb330
#
_cell.length_a   1.000
_cell.length_b   1.000
_cell.length_c   1.000
_cell.angle_alpha   90.00
_cell.angle_beta   90.00
_cell.angle_gamma   90.00
#
_symmetry.space_group_name_H-M   'P 1'
#
loop_
_entity.id
_entity.type
_entity.pdbx_description
1 polymer ?
#
loop_
_entity_poly.entity_id
_entity_poly.type
_entity_poly.pdbx_seq_one_letter_code
_entity_poly.pdbx_strand_id
1 'polypeptide(L)'
;MAYHTALDVSLRSVSVCIVDDDGIIQYEGKAASDVSDIVNCLKRFDPSIDSVGVEAGALTQYLAYGLQEAGYEVICLEARQVSAALAAMRTKTDKNDARGIAQILLTGWYSRVHVKSMESHLIRALLSSRKTVLKKCVDLENEIRGLVRLLGIKLPSPLKHGAFDAAVREKIDTETTLVRSLLPLLDARLVLYRTFLQLDNQAKGLVREDPVCQRLMTVPGVGAITALTFKAGVDDPTRFKRSRTVAAHFGLTPRRFQSGETDNPGRISKAGDPDIRSALYVAAHALIVRSTAWSSLSVELHAHFTQICTLAWTTWGYVFLQGFR
;
A
#
# COMPACT_ATOMS: atom_id res chain seq x y z
N MET A 1 -22.11 -25.80 18.65
CA MET A 1 -20.65 -25.90 18.76
C MET A 1 -20.12 -25.16 17.54
N ALA A 2 -19.45 -24.07 17.72
CA ALA A 2 -18.88 -23.29 16.62
C ALA A 2 -17.47 -23.80 16.32
N TYR A 3 -17.05 -23.67 15.06
CA TYR A 3 -15.71 -24.03 14.62
C TYR A 3 -14.98 -22.79 14.13
N HIS A 4 -13.75 -22.63 14.59
CA HIS A 4 -12.84 -21.56 14.16
C HIS A 4 -11.78 -22.15 13.25
N THR A 5 -11.75 -21.69 12.01
CA THR A 5 -10.82 -22.19 11.01
C THR A 5 -9.68 -21.23 10.80
N ALA A 6 -8.46 -21.72 10.80
CA ALA A 6 -7.27 -20.97 10.47
C ALA A 6 -6.60 -21.46 9.20
N LEU A 7 -6.19 -20.54 8.36
CA LEU A 7 -5.47 -20.80 7.12
C LEU A 7 -4.09 -20.16 7.19
N ASP A 8 -3.05 -20.97 7.23
CA ASP A 8 -1.68 -20.53 6.97
C ASP A 8 -1.38 -20.68 5.48
N VAL A 9 -1.25 -19.54 4.79
CA VAL A 9 -1.29 -19.45 3.33
C VAL A 9 0.11 -19.29 2.75
N SER A 10 0.56 -20.26 2.00
CA SER A 10 1.70 -20.14 1.10
C SER A 10 1.26 -20.03 -0.36
N LEU A 11 2.20 -19.81 -1.29
CA LEU A 11 1.86 -19.58 -2.70
C LEU A 11 1.16 -20.79 -3.37
N ARG A 12 1.47 -22.01 -2.94
CA ARG A 12 1.00 -23.24 -3.59
C ARG A 12 0.11 -24.11 -2.73
N SER A 13 0.18 -23.95 -1.42
CA SER A 13 -0.57 -24.77 -0.47
C SER A 13 -0.99 -23.95 0.74
N VAL A 14 -2.08 -24.37 1.34
CA VAL A 14 -2.62 -23.80 2.58
C VAL A 14 -2.65 -24.90 3.63
N SER A 15 -2.08 -24.62 4.80
CA SER A 15 -2.29 -25.46 5.98
C SER A 15 -3.56 -25.02 6.67
N VAL A 16 -4.47 -25.97 6.89
CA VAL A 16 -5.79 -25.74 7.50
C VAL A 16 -5.77 -26.33 8.89
N CYS A 17 -6.20 -25.55 9.88
CA CYS A 17 -6.45 -26.01 11.24
C CYS A 17 -7.85 -25.56 11.67
N ILE A 18 -8.69 -26.50 12.12
CA ILE A 18 -10.04 -26.24 12.62
C ILE A 18 -10.07 -26.62 14.10
N VAL A 19 -10.49 -25.68 14.95
CA VAL A 19 -10.67 -25.90 16.38
C VAL A 19 -12.11 -25.62 16.78
N ASP A 20 -12.58 -26.26 17.84
CA ASP A 20 -13.85 -25.95 18.48
C ASP A 20 -13.73 -24.81 19.51
N ASP A 21 -14.84 -24.47 20.17
CA ASP A 21 -14.91 -23.41 21.19
C ASP A 21 -14.00 -23.67 22.42
N ASP A 22 -13.63 -24.93 22.67
CA ASP A 22 -12.70 -25.33 23.73
C ASP A 22 -11.23 -25.33 23.27
N GLY A 23 -10.98 -25.03 22.00
CA GLY A 23 -9.65 -25.03 21.41
C GLY A 23 -9.11 -26.41 21.04
N ILE A 24 -9.97 -27.44 21.05
CA ILE A 24 -9.61 -28.80 20.66
C ILE A 24 -9.57 -28.89 19.15
N ILE A 25 -8.50 -29.48 18.61
CA ILE A 25 -8.30 -29.62 17.16
C ILE A 25 -9.26 -30.69 16.64
N GLN A 26 -10.18 -30.27 15.78
CA GLN A 26 -11.13 -31.15 15.10
C GLN A 26 -10.62 -31.62 13.74
N TYR A 27 -9.79 -30.79 13.08
CA TYR A 27 -9.19 -31.12 11.80
C TYR A 27 -7.87 -30.41 11.56
N GLU A 28 -6.96 -31.11 10.92
CA GLU A 28 -5.73 -30.56 10.38
C GLU A 28 -5.47 -31.18 9.01
N GLY A 29 -5.13 -30.33 8.04
CA GLY A 29 -4.88 -30.81 6.68
C GLY A 29 -4.14 -29.77 5.84
N LYS A 30 -3.92 -30.16 4.59
CA LYS A 30 -3.41 -29.27 3.56
C LYS A 30 -4.36 -29.23 2.38
N ALA A 31 -4.53 -28.06 1.79
CA ALA A 31 -5.25 -27.84 0.53
C ALA A 31 -4.33 -27.11 -0.45
N ALA A 32 -4.67 -27.09 -1.73
CA ALA A 32 -4.04 -26.14 -2.65
C ALA A 32 -4.48 -24.71 -2.31
N SER A 33 -3.67 -23.73 -2.70
CA SER A 33 -3.97 -22.30 -2.47
C SER A 33 -5.02 -21.80 -3.48
N ASP A 34 -6.14 -22.52 -3.54
CA ASP A 34 -7.29 -22.26 -4.38
C ASP A 34 -8.58 -22.30 -3.57
N VAL A 35 -9.52 -21.42 -3.90
CA VAL A 35 -10.78 -21.27 -3.16
C VAL A 35 -11.58 -22.55 -3.16
N SER A 36 -11.67 -23.25 -4.30
CA SER A 36 -12.45 -24.47 -4.45
C SER A 36 -11.93 -25.60 -3.56
N ASP A 37 -10.61 -25.75 -3.45
CA ASP A 37 -9.99 -26.80 -2.65
C ASP A 37 -10.14 -26.52 -1.16
N ILE A 38 -9.99 -25.25 -0.75
CA ILE A 38 -10.23 -24.82 0.63
C ILE A 38 -11.69 -25.05 1.01
N VAL A 39 -12.64 -24.59 0.18
CA VAL A 39 -14.09 -24.81 0.40
C VAL A 39 -14.43 -26.30 0.53
N ASN A 40 -13.84 -27.15 -0.30
CA ASN A 40 -14.05 -28.60 -0.21
C ASN A 40 -13.55 -29.20 1.11
N CYS A 41 -12.46 -28.66 1.69
CA CYS A 41 -12.02 -29.05 3.03
C CYS A 41 -13.00 -28.59 4.11
N LEU A 42 -13.58 -27.39 3.97
CA LEU A 42 -14.44 -26.76 4.97
C LEU A 42 -15.86 -27.35 4.98
N LYS A 43 -16.39 -27.78 3.83
CA LYS A 43 -17.76 -28.35 3.67
C LYS A 43 -18.09 -29.47 4.65
N ARG A 44 -17.11 -30.20 5.14
CA ARG A 44 -17.31 -31.28 6.12
C ARG A 44 -17.77 -30.76 7.49
N PHE A 45 -17.56 -29.49 7.75
CA PHE A 45 -17.83 -28.83 9.04
C PHE A 45 -18.93 -27.77 8.93
N ASP A 46 -19.49 -27.55 7.72
CA ASP A 46 -20.65 -26.70 7.53
C ASP A 46 -21.91 -27.30 8.17
N PRO A 47 -22.80 -26.47 8.73
CA PRO A 47 -22.82 -25.02 8.84
C PRO A 47 -22.17 -24.46 10.12
N SER A 48 -21.37 -25.24 10.82
CA SER A 48 -20.85 -24.90 12.16
C SER A 48 -19.59 -24.05 12.14
N ILE A 49 -19.07 -23.66 10.95
CA ILE A 49 -17.91 -22.77 10.85
C ILE A 49 -18.38 -21.34 11.13
N ASP A 50 -17.88 -20.76 12.23
CA ASP A 50 -18.13 -19.40 12.65
C ASP A 50 -17.30 -18.41 11.87
N SER A 51 -16.01 -18.69 11.71
CA SER A 51 -15.07 -17.79 11.06
C SER A 51 -13.87 -18.50 10.45
N VAL A 52 -13.33 -17.88 9.39
CA VAL A 52 -12.10 -18.31 8.71
C VAL A 52 -11.04 -17.24 8.87
N GLY A 53 -10.02 -17.49 9.67
CA GLY A 53 -8.88 -16.63 9.90
C GLY A 53 -7.80 -16.82 8.85
N VAL A 54 -7.34 -15.72 8.25
CA VAL A 54 -6.26 -15.71 7.24
C VAL A 54 -5.25 -14.65 7.63
N GLU A 55 -3.96 -14.98 7.68
CA GLU A 55 -2.93 -13.96 7.86
C GLU A 55 -2.82 -13.08 6.60
N ALA A 56 -2.62 -11.76 6.79
CA ALA A 56 -2.47 -10.81 5.70
C ALA A 56 -1.21 -11.10 4.86
N GLY A 57 -1.40 -11.52 3.63
CA GLY A 57 -0.34 -11.94 2.70
C GLY A 57 -0.70 -11.71 1.23
N ALA A 58 0.08 -12.28 0.33
CA ALA A 58 -0.02 -12.05 -1.11
C ALA A 58 -1.35 -12.53 -1.73
N LEU A 59 -1.91 -13.64 -1.22
CA LEU A 59 -3.15 -14.24 -1.73
C LEU A 59 -4.39 -13.85 -0.92
N THR A 60 -4.24 -13.01 0.10
CA THR A 60 -5.34 -12.68 1.04
C THR A 60 -6.58 -12.17 0.33
N GLN A 61 -6.44 -11.27 -0.65
CA GLN A 61 -7.59 -10.71 -1.37
C GLN A 61 -8.34 -11.78 -2.16
N TYR A 62 -7.60 -12.58 -2.94
CA TYR A 62 -8.16 -13.65 -3.75
C TYR A 62 -8.93 -14.64 -2.88
N LEU A 63 -8.32 -15.12 -1.80
CA LEU A 63 -8.94 -16.08 -0.90
C LEU A 63 -10.09 -15.48 -0.10
N ALA A 64 -9.92 -14.24 0.41
CA ALA A 64 -10.97 -13.60 1.18
C ALA A 64 -12.24 -13.38 0.35
N TYR A 65 -12.12 -12.88 -0.88
CA TYR A 65 -13.29 -12.70 -1.74
C TYR A 65 -13.95 -14.03 -2.10
N GLY A 66 -13.16 -15.02 -2.53
CA GLY A 66 -13.73 -16.30 -2.94
C GLY A 66 -14.39 -17.07 -1.79
N LEU A 67 -13.82 -16.99 -0.58
CA LEU A 67 -14.41 -17.59 0.61
C LEU A 67 -15.66 -16.83 1.08
N GLN A 68 -15.68 -15.49 0.98
CA GLN A 68 -16.87 -14.69 1.26
C GLN A 68 -18.01 -14.98 0.26
N GLU A 69 -17.70 -15.12 -1.03
CA GLU A 69 -18.67 -15.54 -2.05
C GLU A 69 -19.21 -16.98 -1.79
N ALA A 70 -18.38 -17.84 -1.19
CA ALA A 70 -18.80 -19.18 -0.75
C ALA A 70 -19.61 -19.18 0.56
N GLY A 71 -19.82 -17.99 1.20
CA GLY A 71 -20.65 -17.83 2.38
C GLY A 71 -19.92 -17.85 3.72
N TYR A 72 -18.58 -17.89 3.75
CA TYR A 72 -17.81 -17.88 5.00
C TYR A 72 -17.52 -16.47 5.49
N GLU A 73 -17.55 -16.26 6.81
CA GLU A 73 -17.00 -15.03 7.39
C GLU A 73 -15.47 -15.12 7.42
N VAL A 74 -14.81 -14.24 6.66
CA VAL A 74 -13.34 -14.19 6.60
C VAL A 74 -12.79 -13.08 7.47
N ILE A 75 -11.89 -13.45 8.37
CA ILE A 75 -11.16 -12.55 9.26
C ILE A 75 -9.71 -12.47 8.81
N CYS A 76 -9.31 -11.36 8.20
CA CYS A 76 -7.94 -11.11 7.87
C CYS A 76 -7.19 -10.58 9.09
N LEU A 77 -6.11 -11.26 9.49
CA LEU A 77 -5.31 -10.97 10.67
C LEU A 77 -4.07 -10.15 10.31
N GLU A 78 -3.66 -9.24 11.19
CA GLU A 78 -2.47 -8.39 10.98
C GLU A 78 -1.19 -9.24 11.13
N ALA A 79 -0.43 -9.35 10.04
CA ALA A 79 0.72 -10.26 9.93
C ALA A 79 1.80 -10.01 11.00
N ARG A 80 2.04 -8.75 11.41
CA ARG A 80 3.06 -8.46 12.44
C ARG A 80 2.64 -8.94 13.81
N GLN A 81 1.35 -8.83 14.13
CA GLN A 81 0.82 -9.33 15.39
C GLN A 81 0.83 -10.84 15.41
N VAL A 82 0.38 -11.49 14.33
CA VAL A 82 0.45 -12.95 14.17
C VAL A 82 1.91 -13.42 14.30
N SER A 83 2.83 -12.84 13.55
CA SER A 83 4.26 -13.19 13.61
C SER A 83 4.84 -13.01 15.02
N ALA A 84 4.49 -11.93 15.74
CA ALA A 84 4.96 -11.70 17.10
C ALA A 84 4.40 -12.75 18.09
N ALA A 85 3.13 -13.14 17.95
CA ALA A 85 2.52 -14.18 18.78
C ALA A 85 3.13 -15.56 18.51
N LEU A 86 3.35 -15.89 17.23
CA LEU A 86 3.94 -17.18 16.83
C LEU A 86 5.44 -17.26 17.13
N ALA A 87 6.14 -16.13 17.28
CA ALA A 87 7.56 -16.11 17.66
C ALA A 87 7.85 -16.79 19.02
N ALA A 88 6.86 -16.92 19.89
CA ALA A 88 6.96 -17.65 21.15
C ALA A 88 6.98 -19.18 20.97
N MET A 89 6.60 -19.68 19.79
CA MET A 89 6.60 -21.12 19.52
C MET A 89 8.03 -21.64 19.26
N ARG A 90 8.36 -22.76 19.90
CA ARG A 90 9.71 -23.37 19.77
C ARG A 90 10.02 -23.92 18.38
N THR A 91 9.00 -24.37 17.66
CA THR A 91 9.15 -25.03 16.34
C THR A 91 8.25 -24.34 15.32
N LYS A 92 8.85 -23.75 14.31
CA LYS A 92 8.15 -23.12 13.20
C LYS A 92 7.93 -24.15 12.08
N THR A 93 6.67 -24.44 11.79
CA THR A 93 6.20 -25.23 10.66
C THR A 93 4.84 -24.71 10.23
N ASP A 94 4.49 -24.80 8.95
CA ASP A 94 3.18 -24.37 8.43
C ASP A 94 2.00 -24.94 9.26
N LYS A 95 2.14 -26.18 9.75
CA LYS A 95 1.14 -26.84 10.61
C LYS A 95 1.01 -26.12 11.97
N ASN A 96 2.13 -25.80 12.60
CA ASN A 96 2.14 -25.11 13.89
C ASN A 96 1.69 -23.65 13.72
N ASP A 97 2.04 -23.02 12.61
CA ASP A 97 1.62 -21.65 12.31
C ASP A 97 0.09 -21.61 12.14
N ALA A 98 -0.52 -22.58 11.40
CA ALA A 98 -1.99 -22.72 11.31
C ALA A 98 -2.65 -22.94 12.68
N ARG A 99 -2.07 -23.79 13.55
CA ARG A 99 -2.56 -23.99 14.92
C ARG A 99 -2.52 -22.68 15.74
N GLY A 100 -1.40 -21.96 15.67
CA GLY A 100 -1.24 -20.69 16.36
C GLY A 100 -2.22 -19.63 15.88
N ILE A 101 -2.47 -19.54 14.57
CA ILE A 101 -3.49 -18.66 13.99
C ILE A 101 -4.89 -19.05 14.52
N ALA A 102 -5.21 -20.36 14.61
CA ALA A 102 -6.48 -20.83 15.17
C ALA A 102 -6.66 -20.39 16.62
N GLN A 103 -5.62 -20.50 17.45
CA GLN A 103 -5.67 -20.05 18.84
C GLN A 103 -5.81 -18.53 18.97
N ILE A 104 -5.13 -17.76 18.10
CA ILE A 104 -5.27 -16.30 18.03
C ILE A 104 -6.72 -15.93 17.67
N LEU A 105 -7.31 -16.62 16.68
CA LEU A 105 -8.68 -16.41 16.25
C LEU A 105 -9.67 -16.71 17.38
N LEU A 106 -9.55 -17.87 18.03
CA LEU A 106 -10.39 -18.31 19.14
C LEU A 106 -10.34 -17.34 20.33
N THR A 107 -9.15 -16.87 20.70
CA THR A 107 -9.00 -15.95 21.83
C THR A 107 -9.47 -14.54 21.55
N GLY A 108 -9.72 -14.18 20.28
CA GLY A 108 -10.07 -12.82 19.87
C GLY A 108 -8.92 -11.80 20.00
N TRP A 109 -7.70 -12.23 20.33
CA TRP A 109 -6.56 -11.35 20.53
C TRP A 109 -5.82 -11.06 19.23
N TYR A 110 -6.50 -10.37 18.33
CA TYR A 110 -5.96 -9.98 17.05
C TYR A 110 -6.45 -8.60 16.58
N SER A 111 -5.70 -8.01 15.68
CA SER A 111 -6.12 -6.81 14.94
C SER A 111 -6.63 -7.23 13.56
N ARG A 112 -7.92 -6.96 13.30
CA ARG A 112 -8.53 -7.25 12.01
C ARG A 112 -8.00 -6.28 10.95
N VAL A 113 -7.50 -6.81 9.85
CA VAL A 113 -7.09 -6.03 8.67
C VAL A 113 -8.27 -5.90 7.72
N HIS A 114 -8.55 -4.68 7.28
CA HIS A 114 -9.56 -4.44 6.28
C HIS A 114 -9.14 -4.98 4.91
N VAL A 115 -9.87 -5.92 4.38
CA VAL A 115 -9.74 -6.37 2.99
C VAL A 115 -10.40 -5.32 2.10
N LYS A 116 -9.60 -4.63 1.29
CA LYS A 116 -10.08 -3.52 0.45
C LYS A 116 -10.97 -4.03 -0.67
N SER A 117 -11.84 -3.16 -1.18
CA SER A 117 -12.67 -3.45 -2.34
C SER A 117 -11.83 -3.80 -3.58
N MET A 118 -12.40 -4.56 -4.51
CA MET A 118 -11.75 -4.89 -5.78
C MET A 118 -11.44 -3.61 -6.58
N GLU A 119 -12.31 -2.60 -6.55
CA GLU A 119 -12.07 -1.29 -7.17
C GLU A 119 -10.78 -0.66 -6.64
N SER A 120 -10.64 -0.60 -5.31
CA SER A 120 -9.43 -0.06 -4.66
C SER A 120 -8.17 -0.85 -5.01
N HIS A 121 -8.26 -2.18 -5.14
CA HIS A 121 -7.13 -3.00 -5.58
C HIS A 121 -6.72 -2.71 -7.02
N LEU A 122 -7.67 -2.59 -7.95
CA LEU A 122 -7.39 -2.24 -9.35
C LEU A 122 -6.76 -0.85 -9.48
N ILE A 123 -7.26 0.14 -8.75
CA ILE A 123 -6.66 1.48 -8.70
C ILE A 123 -5.21 1.40 -8.17
N ARG A 124 -4.97 0.66 -7.10
CA ARG A 124 -3.63 0.48 -6.52
C ARG A 124 -2.68 -0.23 -7.47
N ALA A 125 -3.15 -1.23 -8.22
CA ALA A 125 -2.36 -1.90 -9.25
C ALA A 125 -1.96 -0.92 -10.37
N LEU A 126 -2.88 -0.09 -10.85
CA LEU A 126 -2.60 0.96 -11.84
C LEU A 126 -1.55 1.96 -11.33
N LEU A 127 -1.72 2.46 -10.10
CA LEU A 127 -0.78 3.41 -9.48
C LEU A 127 0.61 2.80 -9.25
N SER A 128 0.68 1.54 -8.83
CA SER A 128 1.92 0.80 -8.66
C SER A 128 2.65 0.58 -9.98
N SER A 129 1.93 0.17 -11.03
CA SER A 129 2.47 0.00 -12.38
C SER A 129 3.01 1.32 -12.92
N ARG A 130 2.24 2.42 -12.80
CA ARG A 130 2.66 3.77 -13.18
C ARG A 130 3.95 4.19 -12.47
N LYS A 131 4.03 3.99 -11.16
CA LYS A 131 5.19 4.31 -10.32
C LYS A 131 6.41 3.50 -10.73
N THR A 132 6.24 2.21 -10.98
CA THR A 132 7.32 1.30 -11.40
C THR A 132 7.89 1.69 -12.74
N VAL A 133 7.03 1.96 -13.73
CA VAL A 133 7.47 2.37 -15.07
C VAL A 133 8.23 3.69 -15.02
N LEU A 134 7.71 4.69 -14.27
CA LEU A 134 8.42 5.97 -14.11
C LEU A 134 9.79 5.78 -13.43
N LYS A 135 9.86 4.95 -12.38
CA LYS A 135 11.13 4.66 -11.70
C LYS A 135 12.14 4.07 -12.67
N LYS A 136 11.74 3.09 -13.49
CA LYS A 136 12.63 2.48 -14.49
C LYS A 136 13.07 3.46 -15.58
N CYS A 137 12.18 4.37 -15.98
CA CYS A 137 12.52 5.44 -16.89
C CYS A 137 13.61 6.36 -16.29
N VAL A 138 13.47 6.76 -15.02
CA VAL A 138 14.46 7.58 -14.31
C VAL A 138 15.78 6.83 -14.09
N ASP A 139 15.73 5.54 -13.77
CA ASP A 139 16.93 4.69 -13.64
C ASP A 139 17.75 4.70 -14.93
N LEU A 140 17.08 4.53 -16.10
CA LEU A 140 17.75 4.62 -17.41
C LEU A 140 18.26 6.03 -17.73
N GLU A 141 17.52 7.08 -17.38
CA GLU A 141 18.00 8.45 -17.55
C GLU A 141 19.29 8.72 -16.76
N ASN A 142 19.38 8.20 -15.55
CA ASN A 142 20.57 8.33 -14.72
C ASN A 142 21.76 7.55 -15.31
N GLU A 143 21.51 6.33 -15.80
CA GLU A 143 22.53 5.51 -16.46
C GLU A 143 23.05 6.20 -17.73
N ILE A 144 22.14 6.66 -18.60
CA ILE A 144 22.50 7.39 -19.83
C ILE A 144 23.30 8.66 -19.49
N ARG A 145 22.91 9.41 -18.44
CA ARG A 145 23.67 10.58 -17.97
C ARG A 145 25.08 10.20 -17.53
N GLY A 146 25.23 9.04 -16.89
CA GLY A 146 26.55 8.49 -16.51
C GLY A 146 27.42 8.23 -17.73
N LEU A 147 26.87 7.50 -18.70
CA LEU A 147 27.59 7.08 -19.90
C LEU A 147 28.00 8.27 -20.81
N VAL A 148 27.11 9.23 -21.05
CA VAL A 148 27.47 10.40 -21.90
C VAL A 148 28.55 11.28 -21.27
N ARG A 149 28.71 11.24 -19.95
CA ARG A 149 29.83 11.95 -19.28
C ARG A 149 31.20 11.42 -19.68
N LEU A 150 31.30 10.13 -20.06
CA LEU A 150 32.55 9.55 -20.59
C LEU A 150 32.98 10.23 -21.89
N LEU A 151 32.03 10.82 -22.64
CA LEU A 151 32.29 11.60 -23.85
C LEU A 151 32.44 13.10 -23.55
N GLY A 152 32.53 13.50 -22.27
CA GLY A 152 32.57 14.92 -21.88
C GLY A 152 31.24 15.66 -22.03
N ILE A 153 30.15 14.97 -22.40
CA ILE A 153 28.85 15.58 -22.66
C ILE A 153 28.15 15.87 -21.31
N LYS A 154 27.77 17.13 -21.12
CA LYS A 154 27.00 17.59 -19.95
C LYS A 154 25.56 17.89 -20.38
N LEU A 155 24.61 17.10 -19.89
CA LEU A 155 23.19 17.34 -20.09
C LEU A 155 22.66 18.38 -19.10
N PRO A 156 21.69 19.23 -19.50
CA PRO A 156 21.08 20.22 -18.60
C PRO A 156 20.45 19.57 -17.36
N SER A 157 20.41 20.35 -16.28
CA SER A 157 19.69 19.98 -15.04
C SER A 157 18.99 21.22 -14.50
N PRO A 158 17.66 21.24 -14.30
CA PRO A 158 16.74 20.13 -14.58
C PRO A 158 16.44 19.95 -16.07
N LEU A 159 16.23 18.70 -16.49
CA LEU A 159 15.79 18.36 -17.85
C LEU A 159 14.46 17.61 -17.76
N LYS A 160 13.45 18.09 -18.48
CA LYS A 160 12.12 17.44 -18.50
C LYS A 160 12.21 16.07 -19.18
N HIS A 161 11.50 15.08 -18.63
CA HIS A 161 11.48 13.72 -19.20
C HIS A 161 11.11 13.69 -20.68
N GLY A 162 10.14 14.50 -21.12
CA GLY A 162 9.74 14.57 -22.54
C GLY A 162 10.80 15.11 -23.50
N ALA A 163 11.77 15.88 -23.01
CA ALA A 163 12.85 16.46 -23.82
C ALA A 163 14.16 15.66 -23.74
N PHE A 164 14.20 14.59 -22.91
CA PHE A 164 15.44 13.89 -22.60
C PHE A 164 16.09 13.23 -23.83
N ASP A 165 15.31 12.47 -24.60
CA ASP A 165 15.82 11.75 -25.77
C ASP A 165 16.36 12.71 -26.83
N ALA A 166 15.63 13.79 -27.10
CA ALA A 166 16.08 14.80 -28.08
C ALA A 166 17.39 15.47 -27.63
N ALA A 167 17.47 15.86 -26.35
CA ALA A 167 18.65 16.51 -25.77
C ALA A 167 19.90 15.61 -25.75
N VAL A 168 19.72 14.29 -25.63
CA VAL A 168 20.84 13.35 -25.72
C VAL A 168 21.25 13.17 -27.19
N ARG A 169 20.29 12.86 -28.07
CA ARG A 169 20.56 12.61 -29.50
C ARG A 169 21.22 13.80 -30.24
N GLU A 170 20.86 15.03 -29.85
CA GLU A 170 21.49 16.24 -30.36
C GLU A 170 22.99 16.35 -30.07
N LYS A 171 23.44 15.75 -28.95
CA LYS A 171 24.80 15.91 -28.45
C LYS A 171 25.72 14.72 -28.70
N ILE A 172 25.19 13.59 -29.15
CA ILE A 172 25.97 12.40 -29.45
C ILE A 172 26.33 12.34 -30.96
N ASP A 173 27.62 12.08 -31.24
CA ASP A 173 28.07 11.74 -32.57
C ASP A 173 27.84 10.25 -32.82
N THR A 174 27.24 9.90 -33.96
CA THR A 174 26.75 8.53 -34.27
C THR A 174 27.87 7.52 -34.55
N GLU A 175 29.14 7.96 -34.69
CA GLU A 175 30.23 7.13 -35.13
C GLU A 175 30.94 6.32 -34.02
N THR A 176 30.73 6.65 -32.75
CA THR A 176 31.45 5.99 -31.65
C THR A 176 30.79 4.69 -31.18
N THR A 177 31.61 3.70 -30.76
CA THR A 177 31.14 2.42 -30.20
C THR A 177 30.23 2.63 -28.99
N LEU A 178 30.53 3.65 -28.17
CA LEU A 178 29.71 3.99 -27.00
C LEU A 178 28.29 4.42 -27.40
N VAL A 179 28.16 5.18 -28.49
CA VAL A 179 26.86 5.61 -29.00
C VAL A 179 26.01 4.43 -29.49
N ARG A 180 26.63 3.42 -30.11
CA ARG A 180 25.93 2.17 -30.47
C ARG A 180 25.32 1.47 -29.26
N SER A 181 25.96 1.54 -28.06
CA SER A 181 25.43 1.01 -26.82
C SER A 181 24.36 1.92 -26.19
N LEU A 182 24.43 3.23 -26.40
CA LEU A 182 23.48 4.20 -25.86
C LEU A 182 22.11 4.20 -26.60
N LEU A 183 22.12 4.00 -27.91
CA LEU A 183 20.88 4.04 -28.70
C LEU A 183 19.81 3.06 -28.22
N PRO A 184 20.12 1.77 -27.93
CA PRO A 184 19.14 0.85 -27.39
C PRO A 184 18.58 1.26 -26.01
N LEU A 185 19.40 1.91 -25.16
CA LEU A 185 18.95 2.41 -23.88
C LEU A 185 17.99 3.59 -24.02
N LEU A 186 18.26 4.49 -24.99
CA LEU A 186 17.35 5.60 -25.33
C LEU A 186 16.03 5.07 -25.86
N ASP A 187 16.03 4.07 -26.75
CA ASP A 187 14.83 3.48 -27.30
C ASP A 187 14.00 2.78 -26.21
N ALA A 188 14.63 1.99 -25.35
CA ALA A 188 13.97 1.37 -24.19
C ALA A 188 13.37 2.42 -23.24
N ARG A 189 14.12 3.49 -22.96
CA ARG A 189 13.66 4.62 -22.15
C ARG A 189 12.44 5.30 -22.76
N LEU A 190 12.46 5.52 -24.10
CA LEU A 190 11.35 6.16 -24.82
C LEU A 190 10.07 5.32 -24.72
N VAL A 191 10.17 4.00 -24.86
CA VAL A 191 9.05 3.07 -24.66
C VAL A 191 8.50 3.19 -23.24
N LEU A 192 9.36 3.14 -22.22
CA LEU A 192 8.94 3.30 -20.83
C LEU A 192 8.25 4.64 -20.59
N TYR A 193 8.75 5.73 -21.14
CA TYR A 193 8.14 7.05 -20.97
C TYR A 193 6.75 7.13 -21.63
N ARG A 194 6.58 6.57 -22.83
CA ARG A 194 5.27 6.48 -23.49
C ARG A 194 4.28 5.64 -22.65
N THR A 195 4.72 4.50 -22.15
CA THR A 195 3.91 3.65 -21.28
C THR A 195 3.52 4.38 -19.97
N PHE A 196 4.47 5.13 -19.39
CA PHE A 196 4.17 5.98 -18.23
C PHE A 196 3.07 7.00 -18.54
N LEU A 197 3.14 7.68 -19.68
CA LEU A 197 2.12 8.66 -20.10
C LEU A 197 0.74 8.01 -20.27
N GLN A 198 0.69 6.79 -20.82
CA GLN A 198 -0.56 6.04 -20.95
C GLN A 198 -1.18 5.72 -19.57
N LEU A 199 -0.39 5.17 -18.65
CA LEU A 199 -0.85 4.87 -17.28
C LEU A 199 -1.22 6.14 -16.51
N ASP A 200 -0.49 7.23 -16.68
CA ASP A 200 -0.79 8.53 -16.08
C ASP A 200 -2.12 9.11 -16.57
N ASN A 201 -2.39 8.99 -17.87
CA ASN A 201 -3.65 9.42 -18.48
C ASN A 201 -4.83 8.55 -18.01
N GLN A 202 -4.64 7.23 -17.88
CA GLN A 202 -5.66 6.34 -17.31
C GLN A 202 -5.99 6.73 -15.86
N ALA A 203 -4.97 6.94 -15.02
CA ALA A 203 -5.18 7.37 -13.64
C ALA A 203 -5.90 8.73 -13.55
N LYS A 204 -5.52 9.69 -14.40
CA LYS A 204 -6.19 10.99 -14.48
C LYS A 204 -7.63 10.89 -15.02
N GLY A 205 -7.90 9.94 -15.92
CA GLY A 205 -9.25 9.63 -16.40
C GLY A 205 -10.17 9.23 -15.25
N LEU A 206 -9.77 8.24 -14.46
CA LEU A 206 -10.52 7.81 -13.28
C LEU A 206 -10.83 8.96 -12.33
N VAL A 207 -9.88 9.86 -12.10
CA VAL A 207 -10.06 11.02 -11.21
C VAL A 207 -11.11 12.00 -11.74
N ARG A 208 -11.19 12.20 -13.05
CA ARG A 208 -12.15 13.15 -13.63
C ARG A 208 -13.62 12.74 -13.41
N GLU A 209 -13.87 11.44 -13.39
CA GLU A 209 -15.21 10.85 -13.25
C GLU A 209 -15.57 10.60 -11.78
N ASP A 210 -14.63 10.73 -10.85
CA ASP A 210 -14.79 10.39 -9.46
C ASP A 210 -15.07 11.62 -8.59
N PRO A 211 -16.30 11.78 -8.03
CA PRO A 211 -16.65 12.94 -7.23
C PRO A 211 -15.86 13.04 -5.92
N VAL A 212 -15.42 11.91 -5.36
CA VAL A 212 -14.59 11.90 -4.16
C VAL A 212 -13.21 12.47 -4.47
N CYS A 213 -12.57 12.03 -5.55
CA CYS A 213 -11.30 12.57 -5.99
C CYS A 213 -11.40 14.06 -6.31
N GLN A 214 -12.50 14.50 -6.94
CA GLN A 214 -12.73 15.92 -7.22
C GLN A 214 -12.80 16.75 -5.94
N ARG A 215 -13.54 16.28 -4.92
CA ARG A 215 -13.56 16.96 -3.60
C ARG A 215 -12.18 16.96 -2.94
N LEU A 216 -11.44 15.86 -2.97
CA LEU A 216 -10.09 15.79 -2.42
C LEU A 216 -9.15 16.81 -3.08
N MET A 217 -9.31 17.05 -4.39
CA MET A 217 -8.51 18.00 -5.15
C MET A 217 -8.84 19.48 -4.86
N THR A 218 -9.95 19.79 -4.18
CA THR A 218 -10.18 21.16 -3.70
C THR A 218 -9.20 21.58 -2.61
N VAL A 219 -8.54 20.63 -1.98
CA VAL A 219 -7.52 20.91 -0.96
C VAL A 219 -6.23 21.35 -1.65
N PRO A 220 -5.68 22.52 -1.33
CA PRO A 220 -4.44 23.01 -1.93
C PRO A 220 -3.28 22.02 -1.77
N GLY A 221 -2.54 21.79 -2.86
CA GLY A 221 -1.44 20.83 -2.90
C GLY A 221 -1.85 19.40 -3.24
N VAL A 222 -3.14 19.05 -3.23
CA VAL A 222 -3.64 17.72 -3.62
C VAL A 222 -3.87 17.66 -5.13
N GLY A 223 -3.03 16.90 -5.81
CA GLY A 223 -3.20 16.60 -7.24
C GLY A 223 -3.94 15.27 -7.46
N ALA A 224 -4.27 15.00 -8.74
CA ALA A 224 -5.02 13.82 -9.15
C ALA A 224 -4.45 12.50 -8.59
N ILE A 225 -3.15 12.30 -8.71
CA ILE A 225 -2.49 11.05 -8.25
C ILE A 225 -2.56 10.94 -6.73
N THR A 226 -2.40 12.03 -5.98
CA THR A 226 -2.54 12.04 -4.53
C THR A 226 -3.96 11.71 -4.10
N ALA A 227 -4.95 12.34 -4.73
CA ALA A 227 -6.38 12.08 -4.45
C ALA A 227 -6.74 10.61 -4.69
N LEU A 228 -6.35 10.07 -5.83
CA LEU A 228 -6.62 8.68 -6.19
C LEU A 228 -5.90 7.68 -5.27
N THR A 229 -4.62 7.95 -4.93
CA THR A 229 -3.86 7.14 -3.98
C THR A 229 -4.51 7.11 -2.61
N PHE A 230 -4.98 8.26 -2.13
CA PHE A 230 -5.64 8.38 -0.84
C PHE A 230 -7.00 7.67 -0.84
N LYS A 231 -7.86 7.89 -1.86
CA LYS A 231 -9.15 7.20 -2.02
C LYS A 231 -8.96 5.69 -1.95
N ALA A 232 -8.10 5.14 -2.80
CA ALA A 232 -7.84 3.69 -2.84
C ALA A 232 -7.16 3.15 -1.57
N GLY A 233 -6.47 4.00 -0.82
CA GLY A 233 -5.86 3.64 0.44
C GLY A 233 -6.83 3.58 1.59
N VAL A 234 -7.76 4.53 1.67
CA VAL A 234 -8.83 4.57 2.67
C VAL A 234 -9.88 3.50 2.36
N ASP A 235 -10.28 3.38 1.10
CA ASP A 235 -11.32 2.49 0.59
C ASP A 235 -12.69 2.82 1.20
N ASP A 236 -13.03 2.27 2.35
CA ASP A 236 -14.23 2.60 3.12
C ASP A 236 -13.91 3.59 4.25
N PRO A 237 -14.36 4.86 4.18
CA PRO A 237 -14.13 5.86 5.21
C PRO A 237 -14.97 5.62 6.47
N THR A 238 -16.07 4.87 6.39
CA THR A 238 -17.00 4.65 7.53
C THR A 238 -16.36 3.86 8.67
N ARG A 239 -15.33 3.08 8.37
CA ARG A 239 -14.54 2.33 9.36
C ARG A 239 -13.72 3.22 10.30
N PHE A 240 -13.58 4.50 9.99
CA PHE A 240 -12.83 5.45 10.81
C PHE A 240 -13.78 6.35 11.62
N LYS A 241 -13.85 6.14 12.93
CA LYS A 241 -14.70 6.94 13.82
C LYS A 241 -14.20 8.39 13.99
N ARG A 242 -12.89 8.62 13.83
CA ARG A 242 -12.24 9.94 14.03
C ARG A 242 -11.09 10.13 13.03
N SER A 243 -10.84 11.38 12.60
CA SER A 243 -9.76 11.72 11.68
C SER A 243 -8.36 11.29 12.17
N ARG A 244 -8.11 11.38 13.49
CA ARG A 244 -6.85 10.94 14.09
C ARG A 244 -6.56 9.46 13.89
N THR A 245 -7.60 8.62 13.80
CA THR A 245 -7.42 7.19 13.54
C THR A 245 -6.94 6.91 12.12
N VAL A 246 -7.27 7.75 11.15
CA VAL A 246 -6.73 7.68 9.77
C VAL A 246 -5.22 7.91 9.78
N ALA A 247 -4.76 8.95 10.49
CA ALA A 247 -3.33 9.24 10.61
C ALA A 247 -2.56 8.09 11.28
N ALA A 248 -3.12 7.50 12.33
CA ALA A 248 -2.54 6.33 13.00
C ALA A 248 -2.49 5.11 12.07
N HIS A 249 -3.57 4.86 11.32
CA HIS A 249 -3.67 3.75 10.35
C HIS A 249 -2.57 3.82 9.27
N PHE A 250 -2.25 5.03 8.80
CA PHE A 250 -1.17 5.23 7.83
C PHE A 250 0.21 5.45 8.47
N GLY A 251 0.33 5.28 9.78
CA GLY A 251 1.60 5.34 10.49
C GLY A 251 2.25 6.72 10.50
N LEU A 252 1.44 7.77 10.54
CA LEU A 252 1.86 9.16 10.59
C LEU A 252 1.88 9.73 12.01
N THR A 253 1.38 8.96 12.98
CA THR A 253 1.46 9.30 14.40
C THR A 253 2.76 8.79 15.01
N PRO A 254 3.35 9.52 15.98
CA PRO A 254 4.53 9.06 16.71
C PRO A 254 4.27 7.75 17.45
N ARG A 255 5.29 6.91 17.53
CA ARG A 255 5.31 5.81 18.49
C ARG A 255 5.45 6.40 19.89
N ARG A 256 4.68 5.88 20.83
CA ARG A 256 4.78 6.28 22.23
C ARG A 256 5.41 5.15 23.01
N PHE A 257 6.46 5.46 23.75
CA PHE A 257 7.10 4.56 24.68
C PHE A 257 6.90 5.14 26.06
N GLN A 258 5.93 4.57 26.78
CA GLN A 258 5.62 5.00 28.12
C GLN A 258 5.85 3.84 29.10
N SER A 259 6.65 4.07 30.12
CA SER A 259 6.89 3.13 31.21
C SER A 259 7.06 3.95 32.49
N GLY A 260 6.12 3.76 33.44
CA GLY A 260 6.09 4.56 34.66
C GLY A 260 5.99 6.05 34.38
N GLU A 261 6.92 6.85 34.92
CA GLU A 261 7.00 8.31 34.71
C GLU A 261 7.67 8.72 33.40
N THR A 262 8.25 7.76 32.67
CA THR A 262 8.98 8.05 31.43
C THR A 262 8.02 8.01 30.24
N ASP A 263 7.85 9.14 29.53
CA ASP A 263 7.08 9.25 28.30
C ASP A 263 7.96 9.81 27.18
N ASN A 264 8.52 8.93 26.36
CA ASN A 264 9.39 9.31 25.25
C ASN A 264 8.61 9.29 23.93
N PRO A 265 8.31 10.46 23.33
CA PRO A 265 7.73 10.52 21.99
C PRO A 265 8.76 10.05 20.95
N GLY A 266 8.45 8.94 20.29
CA GLY A 266 9.26 8.40 19.20
C GLY A 266 9.00 9.10 17.87
N ARG A 267 9.71 8.67 16.83
CA ARG A 267 9.41 9.04 15.43
C ARG A 267 8.07 8.45 14.99
N ILE A 268 7.50 8.93 13.87
CA ILE A 268 6.28 8.36 13.27
C ILE A 268 6.42 6.85 13.14
N SER A 269 5.32 6.13 13.39
CA SER A 269 5.33 4.65 13.46
C SER A 269 5.68 3.98 12.15
N LYS A 270 5.43 4.65 11.01
CA LYS A 270 5.56 4.13 9.64
C LYS A 270 4.77 2.85 9.41
N ALA A 271 3.80 2.55 10.26
CA ALA A 271 2.83 1.49 10.02
C ALA A 271 1.98 1.80 8.78
N GLY A 272 1.31 0.79 8.21
CA GLY A 272 0.43 0.97 7.06
C GLY A 272 1.15 1.32 5.77
N ASP A 273 0.42 1.91 4.84
CA ASP A 273 0.80 2.07 3.43
C ASP A 273 1.86 3.17 3.20
N PRO A 274 3.05 2.84 2.69
CA PRO A 274 4.09 3.82 2.41
C PRO A 274 3.76 4.74 1.22
N ASP A 275 2.96 4.29 0.25
CA ASP A 275 2.62 5.09 -0.92
C ASP A 275 1.69 6.24 -0.54
N ILE A 276 0.75 5.99 0.38
CA ILE A 276 -0.09 7.04 0.93
C ILE A 276 0.73 8.08 1.70
N ARG A 277 1.65 7.62 2.56
CA ARG A 277 2.53 8.57 3.27
C ARG A 277 3.34 9.43 2.31
N SER A 278 3.88 8.83 1.25
CA SER A 278 4.64 9.54 0.22
C SER A 278 3.77 10.54 -0.54
N ALA A 279 2.58 10.13 -0.97
CA ALA A 279 1.64 11.00 -1.71
C ALA A 279 1.23 12.21 -0.88
N LEU A 280 0.98 12.02 0.39
CA LEU A 280 0.58 13.08 1.30
C LEU A 280 1.74 14.00 1.70
N TYR A 281 2.95 13.45 1.83
CA TYR A 281 4.15 14.28 1.97
C TYR A 281 4.35 15.20 0.76
N VAL A 282 4.20 14.66 -0.47
CA VAL A 282 4.30 15.46 -1.70
C VAL A 282 3.25 16.55 -1.76
N ALA A 283 2.01 16.27 -1.33
CA ALA A 283 0.94 17.26 -1.29
C ALA A 283 1.24 18.38 -0.26
N ALA A 284 1.68 18.00 0.93
CA ALA A 284 2.07 18.97 1.96
C ALA A 284 3.25 19.85 1.51
N HIS A 285 4.26 19.23 0.90
CA HIS A 285 5.41 19.95 0.34
C HIS A 285 4.99 20.92 -0.77
N ALA A 286 4.07 20.49 -1.65
CA ALA A 286 3.55 21.35 -2.71
C ALA A 286 2.78 22.55 -2.15
N LEU A 287 2.01 22.36 -1.08
CA LEU A 287 1.32 23.45 -0.39
C LEU A 287 2.31 24.46 0.20
N ILE A 288 3.35 23.97 0.88
CA ILE A 288 4.32 24.85 1.57
C ILE A 288 5.19 25.62 0.58
N VAL A 289 5.69 24.95 -0.47
CA VAL A 289 6.73 25.53 -1.35
C VAL A 289 6.14 26.25 -2.56
N ARG A 290 4.97 25.82 -3.05
CA ARG A 290 4.40 26.33 -4.32
C ARG A 290 3.15 27.19 -4.15
N SER A 291 2.47 27.11 -3.01
CA SER A 291 1.29 27.93 -2.78
C SER A 291 1.69 29.34 -2.39
N THR A 292 1.36 30.31 -3.23
CA THR A 292 1.46 31.75 -2.91
C THR A 292 0.23 32.24 -2.16
N ALA A 293 -0.84 31.44 -2.12
CA ALA A 293 -2.06 31.77 -1.41
C ALA A 293 -1.89 31.52 0.10
N TRP A 294 -2.05 32.59 0.88
CA TRP A 294 -2.09 32.53 2.34
C TRP A 294 -3.33 31.74 2.78
N SER A 295 -3.14 30.68 3.52
CA SER A 295 -4.21 29.95 4.16
C SER A 295 -3.86 29.66 5.61
N SER A 296 -4.86 29.55 6.49
CA SER A 296 -4.64 29.14 7.88
C SER A 296 -3.84 27.84 7.97
N LEU A 297 -4.10 26.91 7.05
CA LEU A 297 -3.38 25.64 6.94
C LEU A 297 -1.89 25.82 6.59
N SER A 298 -1.54 26.76 5.69
CA SER A 298 -0.14 27.03 5.33
C SER A 298 0.64 27.67 6.47
N VAL A 299 -0.01 28.53 7.27
CA VAL A 299 0.57 29.14 8.47
C VAL A 299 0.86 28.10 9.53
N GLU A 300 -0.11 27.24 9.82
CA GLU A 300 0.03 26.16 10.81
C GLU A 300 1.12 25.17 10.41
N LEU A 301 1.21 24.82 9.11
CA LEU A 301 2.26 23.97 8.57
C LEU A 301 3.65 24.62 8.65
N HIS A 302 3.80 25.93 8.40
CA HIS A 302 5.07 26.64 8.53
C HIS A 302 5.52 26.74 10.00
N ALA A 303 4.60 27.01 10.92
CA ALA A 303 4.89 27.13 12.34
C ALA A 303 5.41 25.80 12.95
N HIS A 304 5.05 24.68 12.35
CA HIS A 304 5.37 23.34 12.84
C HIS A 304 6.21 22.49 11.86
N PHE A 305 7.09 23.13 11.08
CA PHE A 305 7.85 22.46 10.01
C PHE A 305 8.57 21.18 10.44
N THR A 306 9.01 21.07 11.68
CA THR A 306 9.60 19.84 12.28
C THR A 306 8.56 18.79 12.66
N GLN A 307 7.29 19.17 12.83
CA GLN A 307 6.16 18.26 13.16
C GLN A 307 5.20 18.05 11.98
N ILE A 308 5.54 18.51 10.79
CA ILE A 308 4.68 18.58 9.60
C ILE A 308 3.99 17.26 9.26
N CYS A 309 4.66 16.14 9.44
CA CYS A 309 4.03 14.83 9.21
C CYS A 309 2.86 14.55 10.16
N THR A 310 2.83 15.15 11.35
CA THR A 310 1.82 14.85 12.39
C THR A 310 0.66 15.84 12.37
N LEU A 311 0.92 17.12 12.18
CA LEU A 311 -0.10 18.18 12.27
C LEU A 311 -0.87 18.41 10.96
N ALA A 312 -0.23 18.36 9.81
CA ALA A 312 -0.92 18.36 8.51
C ALA A 312 -2.04 17.31 8.47
N TRP A 313 -1.86 16.23 9.23
CA TRP A 313 -2.76 15.08 9.28
C TRP A 313 -3.96 15.23 10.20
N THR A 314 -3.84 15.91 11.32
CA THR A 314 -5.01 16.14 12.18
C THR A 314 -5.98 17.11 11.53
N THR A 315 -5.48 18.10 10.81
CA THR A 315 -6.29 19.10 10.11
C THR A 315 -6.77 18.56 8.75
N TRP A 316 -5.89 17.87 7.99
CA TRP A 316 -6.26 17.23 6.73
C TRP A 316 -7.22 16.06 6.90
N GLY A 317 -7.01 15.23 7.92
CA GLY A 317 -7.95 14.14 8.23
C GLY A 317 -9.37 14.65 8.51
N TYR A 318 -9.52 15.83 9.10
CA TYR A 318 -10.83 16.44 9.34
C TYR A 318 -11.50 16.90 8.03
N VAL A 319 -10.78 17.58 7.16
CA VAL A 319 -11.26 18.03 5.84
C VAL A 319 -11.56 16.82 4.94
N PHE A 320 -10.73 15.80 4.97
CA PHE A 320 -10.90 14.59 4.19
C PHE A 320 -12.13 13.77 4.61
N LEU A 321 -12.42 13.62 5.91
CA LEU A 321 -13.60 12.90 6.38
C LEU A 321 -14.90 13.67 6.14
N GLN A 322 -14.86 15.00 6.13
CA GLN A 322 -16.03 15.79 5.72
C GLN A 322 -16.31 15.69 4.20
N GLY A 323 -15.29 15.47 3.39
CA GLY A 323 -15.42 15.24 1.95
C GLY A 323 -16.08 13.91 1.57
N PHE A 324 -16.19 12.96 2.50
CA PHE A 324 -16.85 11.65 2.31
C PHE A 324 -18.31 11.64 2.84
N ARG A 325 -18.77 12.68 3.54
CA ARG A 325 -20.17 12.89 3.89
C ARG A 325 -20.78 13.88 2.89
#